data_f62b7336921854c35ab8142df870dde9
#
_entry.id   f62b7336921854c35ab8142df870dde9
#
_cell.length_a   1.000
_cell.length_b   1.000
_cell.length_c   1.000
_cell.angle_alpha   90.00
_cell.angle_beta   90.00
_cell.angle_gamma   90.00
#
_symmetry.space_group_name_H-M   'P 1'
#
loop_
_entity.id
_entity.type
_entity.pdbx_description
1 polymer ?
#
loop_
_entity_poly.entity_id
_entity_poly.type
_entity_poly.pdbx_seq_one_letter_code
_entity_poly.pdbx_strand_id
1 'polypeptide(L)'
;DKPVQTDSDVLLLLFALRQIAPAGCWLWPFQRTSDGYGVYWRDGRPVFPHRLSYRAFRGPIPRGKDLRHVCPDGPNPACFNPWHVEPGSHAENMQDQVRGRRAAYQ
;
A
#
# COMPACT_ATOMS: atom_id res chain seq x y z
N ASP A 1 -16.54 -12.34 19.62
CA ASP A 1 -16.40 -13.65 19.10
C ASP A 1 -15.63 -13.72 17.79
N LYS A 2 -15.98 -12.94 16.81
CA LYS A 2 -15.26 -12.98 15.54
C LYS A 2 -14.19 -11.91 15.50
N PRO A 3 -13.00 -12.26 15.05
CA PRO A 3 -11.97 -11.25 14.82
C PRO A 3 -12.40 -10.31 13.70
N VAL A 4 -11.56 -9.38 13.38
CA VAL A 4 -11.79 -8.46 12.28
C VAL A 4 -12.15 -9.25 11.03
N GLN A 5 -13.31 -9.00 10.43
CA GLN A 5 -13.85 -9.80 9.35
C GLN A 5 -14.09 -9.01 8.08
N THR A 6 -14.43 -7.74 8.19
CA THR A 6 -14.79 -6.92 7.03
C THR A 6 -13.65 -6.02 6.63
N ASP A 7 -13.66 -5.59 5.38
CA ASP A 7 -12.67 -4.62 4.91
C ASP A 7 -12.78 -3.31 5.68
N SER A 8 -14.00 -2.94 6.09
CA SER A 8 -14.18 -1.73 6.90
C SER A 8 -13.50 -1.82 8.25
N ASP A 9 -13.60 -2.98 8.91
CA ASP A 9 -12.96 -3.18 10.20
C ASP A 9 -11.45 -3.14 10.07
N VAL A 10 -10.92 -3.81 9.06
CA VAL A 10 -9.48 -3.81 8.80
C VAL A 10 -9.02 -2.39 8.50
N LEU A 11 -9.78 -1.65 7.70
CA LEU A 11 -9.41 -0.30 7.33
C LEU A 11 -9.34 0.63 8.53
N LEU A 12 -10.31 0.53 9.45
CA LEU A 12 -10.29 1.33 10.68
C LEU A 12 -9.04 1.03 11.49
N LEU A 13 -8.68 -0.24 11.58
CA LEU A 13 -7.49 -0.64 12.30
C LEU A 13 -6.22 -0.10 11.62
N LEU A 14 -6.13 -0.23 10.31
CA LEU A 14 -4.99 0.27 9.54
C LEU A 14 -4.86 1.78 9.70
N PHE A 15 -5.97 2.49 9.63
CA PHE A 15 -5.97 3.94 9.77
C PHE A 15 -5.46 4.34 11.15
N ALA A 16 -5.90 3.65 12.19
CA ALA A 16 -5.49 3.94 13.57
C ALA A 16 -4.00 3.68 13.80
N LEU A 17 -3.45 2.69 13.10
CA LEU A 17 -2.05 2.27 13.29
C LEU A 17 -1.07 2.94 12.33
N ARG A 18 -1.56 3.77 11.41
CA ARG A 18 -0.68 4.36 10.40
C ARG A 18 0.33 5.31 11.02
N GLN A 19 1.51 5.33 10.44
CA GLN A 19 2.54 6.31 10.74
C GLN A 19 2.60 7.28 9.57
N ILE A 20 2.50 8.57 9.84
CA ILE A 20 2.46 9.59 8.79
C ILE A 20 3.84 10.22 8.65
N ALA A 21 4.42 10.09 7.45
CA ALA A 21 5.68 10.73 7.10
C ALA A 21 5.44 12.19 6.69
N PRO A 22 6.48 13.05 6.69
CA PRO A 22 6.31 14.47 6.38
C PRO A 22 5.64 14.74 5.04
N ALA A 23 5.87 13.91 4.02
CA ALA A 23 5.24 14.08 2.71
C ALA A 23 3.82 13.51 2.63
N GLY A 24 3.27 13.04 3.74
CA GLY A 24 1.92 12.52 3.81
C GLY A 24 1.78 11.03 3.56
N CYS A 25 2.88 10.31 3.39
CA CYS A 25 2.82 8.86 3.27
C CYS A 25 2.28 8.24 4.56
N TRP A 26 1.38 7.26 4.40
CA TRP A 26 0.92 6.45 5.51
C TRP A 26 1.78 5.18 5.50
N LEU A 27 2.72 5.07 6.41
CA LEU A 27 3.67 3.99 6.41
C LEU A 27 3.15 2.80 7.20
N TRP A 28 3.21 1.62 6.58
CA TRP A 28 2.83 0.38 7.23
C TRP A 28 3.94 -0.03 8.21
N PRO A 29 3.66 -0.10 9.51
CA PRO A 29 4.72 -0.30 10.52
C PRO A 29 5.03 -1.76 10.82
N PHE A 30 4.36 -2.68 10.15
CA PHE A 30 4.50 -4.10 10.42
C PHE A 30 5.25 -4.81 9.30
N GLN A 31 4.90 -6.04 9.01
CA GLN A 31 5.63 -6.86 8.05
C GLN A 31 5.63 -6.26 6.65
N ARG A 32 6.74 -6.40 5.94
CA ARG A 32 6.89 -5.95 4.57
C ARG A 32 7.43 -7.09 3.71
N THR A 33 7.07 -7.08 2.44
CA THR A 33 7.61 -8.03 1.47
C THR A 33 9.07 -7.68 1.14
N SER A 34 9.74 -8.58 0.41
CA SER A 34 11.11 -8.31 -0.05
C SER A 34 11.18 -7.08 -0.95
N ASP A 35 10.09 -6.73 -1.62
CA ASP A 35 10.01 -5.54 -2.45
C ASP A 35 9.63 -4.28 -1.65
N GLY A 36 9.40 -4.42 -0.36
CA GLY A 36 9.12 -3.30 0.53
C GLY A 36 7.65 -2.96 0.71
N TYR A 37 6.74 -3.70 0.08
CA TYR A 37 5.31 -3.46 0.26
C TYR A 37 4.86 -3.86 1.66
N GLY A 38 3.95 -3.09 2.25
CA GLY A 38 3.27 -3.54 3.44
C GLY A 38 2.46 -4.79 3.16
N VAL A 39 2.42 -5.71 4.10
CA VAL A 39 1.66 -6.95 3.95
C VAL A 39 1.23 -7.45 5.31
N TYR A 40 0.06 -8.08 5.35
CA TYR A 40 -0.34 -8.91 6.48
C TYR A 40 -1.08 -10.13 5.94
N TRP A 41 -1.21 -11.15 6.79
CA TRP A 41 -1.76 -12.42 6.37
C TRP A 41 -3.12 -12.62 7.01
N ARG A 42 -4.10 -13.01 6.20
CA ARG A 42 -5.44 -13.35 6.67
C ARG A 42 -5.85 -14.67 6.02
N ASP A 43 -6.11 -15.66 6.84
CA ASP A 43 -6.51 -16.99 6.37
C ASP A 43 -5.51 -17.57 5.39
N GLY A 44 -4.20 -17.41 5.67
CA GLY A 44 -3.15 -17.94 4.83
C GLY A 44 -2.90 -17.19 3.54
N ARG A 45 -3.53 -16.02 3.35
CA ARG A 45 -3.39 -15.24 2.13
C ARG A 45 -2.80 -13.87 2.44
N PRO A 46 -1.93 -13.35 1.59
CA PRO A 46 -1.38 -12.01 1.79
C PRO A 46 -2.43 -10.95 1.47
N VAL A 47 -2.50 -9.94 2.33
CA VAL A 47 -3.34 -8.76 2.10
C VAL A 47 -2.41 -7.56 2.08
N PHE A 48 -2.57 -6.74 1.03
CA PHE A 48 -1.72 -5.57 0.84
C PHE A 48 -2.47 -4.31 1.25
N PRO A 49 -2.03 -3.63 2.32
CA PRO A 49 -2.71 -2.43 2.81
C PRO A 49 -2.97 -1.36 1.75
N HIS A 50 -2.02 -1.15 0.83
CA HIS A 50 -2.21 -0.11 -0.19
C HIS A 50 -3.36 -0.45 -1.14
N ARG A 51 -3.58 -1.72 -1.45
CA ARG A 51 -4.70 -2.14 -2.29
C ARG A 51 -6.02 -2.04 -1.55
N LEU A 52 -6.02 -2.46 -0.29
CA LEU A 52 -7.21 -2.39 0.55
C LEU A 52 -7.65 -0.94 0.72
N SER A 53 -6.70 -0.07 1.02
CA SER A 53 -6.95 1.35 1.23
C SER A 53 -7.50 2.01 -0.03
N TYR A 54 -6.92 1.71 -1.19
CA TYR A 54 -7.41 2.24 -2.46
C TYR A 54 -8.87 1.85 -2.68
N ARG A 55 -9.20 0.56 -2.54
CA ARG A 55 -10.56 0.08 -2.76
C ARG A 55 -11.56 0.76 -1.84
N ALA A 56 -11.17 0.97 -0.59
CA ALA A 56 -12.07 1.53 0.41
C ALA A 56 -12.34 3.01 0.19
N PHE A 57 -11.34 3.77 -0.20
CA PHE A 57 -11.46 5.22 -0.34
C PHE A 57 -11.70 5.67 -1.76
N ARG A 58 -11.23 4.93 -2.76
CA ARG A 58 -11.28 5.38 -4.14
C ARG A 58 -12.05 4.46 -5.08
N GLY A 59 -12.42 3.27 -4.62
CA GLY A 59 -13.23 2.36 -5.41
C GLY A 59 -12.43 1.20 -6.01
N PRO A 60 -13.08 0.39 -6.87
CA PRO A 60 -12.45 -0.82 -7.40
C PRO A 60 -11.16 -0.51 -8.16
N ILE A 61 -10.18 -1.40 -8.02
CA ILE A 61 -8.97 -1.33 -8.82
C ILE A 61 -9.31 -1.83 -10.23
N PRO A 62 -9.03 -1.07 -11.29
CA PRO A 62 -9.33 -1.51 -12.64
C PRO A 62 -8.68 -2.85 -12.97
N ARG A 63 -9.44 -3.71 -13.66
CA ARG A 63 -8.96 -5.04 -14.00
C ARG A 63 -7.70 -4.97 -14.85
N GLY A 64 -6.72 -5.80 -14.53
CA GLY A 64 -5.48 -5.86 -15.28
C GLY A 64 -4.50 -4.74 -14.97
N LYS A 65 -4.79 -3.92 -13.99
CA LYS A 65 -3.89 -2.84 -13.58
C LYS A 65 -3.26 -3.13 -12.23
N ASP A 66 -2.01 -2.71 -12.08
CA ASP A 66 -1.36 -2.65 -10.80
C ASP A 66 -1.59 -1.27 -10.18
N LEU A 67 -1.32 -1.14 -8.88
CA LEU A 67 -1.28 0.17 -8.25
C LEU A 67 0.18 0.61 -8.17
N ARG A 68 0.49 1.74 -8.79
CA ARG A 68 1.83 2.32 -8.74
C ARG A 68 1.86 3.38 -7.66
N HIS A 69 2.98 3.49 -6.95
CA HIS A 69 3.15 4.50 -5.92
C HIS A 69 3.63 5.81 -6.53
N VAL A 70 2.88 6.88 -6.24
CA VAL A 70 3.18 8.23 -6.77
C VAL A 70 3.41 9.20 -5.62
N CYS A 71 4.07 8.76 -4.57
CA CYS A 71 4.34 9.58 -3.39
C CYS A 71 5.15 10.81 -3.77
N PRO A 72 4.88 11.97 -3.13
CA PRO A 72 5.58 13.22 -3.50
C PRO A 72 7.10 13.16 -3.40
N ASP A 73 7.63 12.43 -2.40
CA ASP A 73 9.08 12.31 -2.21
C ASP A 73 9.67 11.10 -2.92
N GLY A 74 8.97 10.58 -3.92
CA GLY A 74 9.37 9.38 -4.64
C GLY A 74 8.61 8.15 -4.16
N PRO A 75 8.51 7.11 -5.01
CA PRO A 75 7.72 5.93 -4.68
C PRO A 75 8.18 5.27 -3.40
N ASN A 76 7.25 5.02 -2.50
CA ASN A 76 7.52 4.30 -1.26
C ASN A 76 6.56 3.11 -1.17
N PRO A 77 7.06 1.89 -1.36
CA PRO A 77 6.19 0.69 -1.38
C PRO A 77 5.44 0.45 -0.07
N ALA A 78 5.95 0.95 1.04
CA ALA A 78 5.30 0.77 2.34
C ALA A 78 4.15 1.75 2.58
N CYS A 79 3.95 2.72 1.67
CA CYS A 79 2.90 3.71 1.80
C CYS A 79 1.56 3.09 1.42
N PHE A 80 0.55 3.26 2.29
CA PHE A 80 -0.80 2.84 1.97
C PHE A 80 -1.78 4.00 1.95
N ASN A 81 -1.30 5.23 1.80
CA ASN A 81 -2.16 6.38 1.58
C ASN A 81 -2.85 6.21 0.23
N PRO A 82 -4.21 6.12 0.19
CA PRO A 82 -4.91 5.84 -1.06
C PRO A 82 -4.75 6.92 -2.12
N TRP A 83 -4.31 8.11 -1.71
CA TRP A 83 -4.09 9.23 -2.62
C TRP A 83 -2.67 9.25 -3.19
N HIS A 84 -1.81 8.35 -2.72
CA HIS A 84 -0.43 8.20 -3.18
C HIS A 84 -0.23 7.01 -4.10
N VAL A 85 -1.31 6.37 -4.53
CA VAL A 85 -1.24 5.26 -5.48
C VAL A 85 -2.21 5.51 -6.62
N GLU A 86 -1.84 5.06 -7.82
CA GLU A 86 -2.67 5.20 -9.01
C GLU A 86 -2.60 3.92 -9.83
N PRO A 87 -3.69 3.54 -10.50
CA PRO A 87 -3.64 2.39 -11.41
C PRO A 87 -2.66 2.65 -12.54
N GLY A 88 -1.88 1.64 -12.88
CA GLY A 88 -0.93 1.74 -13.97
C GLY A 88 -0.60 0.38 -14.53
N SER A 89 0.22 0.33 -15.57
CA SER A 89 0.66 -0.93 -16.14
C SER A 89 1.66 -1.61 -15.21
N HIS A 90 1.81 -2.91 -15.39
CA HIS A 90 2.80 -3.67 -14.63
C HIS A 90 4.22 -3.12 -14.89
N ALA A 91 4.52 -2.75 -16.13
CA ALA A 91 5.82 -2.20 -16.47
C ALA A 91 6.09 -0.88 -15.73
N GLU A 92 5.09 0.02 -15.66
CA GLU A 92 5.22 1.26 -14.91
C GLU A 92 5.46 1.01 -13.43
N ASN A 93 4.74 0.04 -12.87
CA ASN A 93 4.89 -0.30 -11.46
C ASN A 93 6.28 -0.85 -11.16
N MET A 94 6.82 -1.68 -12.05
CA MET A 94 8.18 -2.20 -11.88
C MET A 94 9.23 -1.11 -11.92
N GLN A 95 9.05 -0.12 -12.79
CA GLN A 95 9.95 1.04 -12.85
C GLN A 95 9.90 1.83 -11.54
N ASP A 96 8.71 2.01 -10.99
CA ASP A 96 8.53 2.73 -9.72
C ASP A 96 9.21 1.99 -8.57
N GLN A 97 9.14 0.65 -8.56
CA GLN A 97 9.83 -0.15 -7.55
C GLN A 97 11.33 0.07 -7.58
N VAL A 98 11.92 0.08 -8.77
CA VAL A 98 13.36 0.31 -8.91
C VAL A 98 13.74 1.69 -8.38
N ARG A 99 12.98 2.73 -8.73
CA ARG A 99 13.25 4.08 -8.24
C ARG A 99 13.11 4.17 -6.73
N GLY A 100 12.09 3.53 -6.17
CA GLY A 100 11.88 3.50 -4.73
C GLY A 100 13.04 2.84 -3.99
N ARG A 101 13.53 1.73 -4.52
CA ARG A 101 14.68 1.05 -3.92
C ARG A 101 15.95 1.90 -3.99
N ARG A 102 16.18 2.57 -5.11
CA ARG A 102 17.33 3.48 -5.25
C ARG A 102 17.27 4.59 -4.21
N ALA A 103 16.10 5.20 -4.04
CA ALA A 103 15.93 6.24 -3.06
C ALA A 103 16.19 5.74 -1.64
N ALA A 104 15.79 4.51 -1.35
CA ALA A 104 15.96 3.93 -0.02
C ALA A 104 17.44 3.67 0.32
N TYR A 105 18.28 3.51 -0.69
CA TYR A 105 19.71 3.21 -0.48
C TYR A 105 20.62 4.42 -0.64
N GLN A 106 20.06 5.55 -0.93
CA GLN A 106 20.79 6.82 -0.96
C GLN A 106 20.72 7.52 0.38
#